data_b26fb3457cdeb5ca836d538a9e275860
#
_entry.id   b26fb3457cdeb5ca836d538a9e275860
#
_cell.length_a   1.000
_cell.length_b   1.000
_cell.length_c   1.000
_cell.angle_alpha   90.00
_cell.angle_beta   90.00
_cell.angle_gamma   90.00
#
_symmetry.space_group_name_H-M   'P 1'
#
loop_
_entity.id
_entity.type
_entity.pdbx_description
1 polymer ?
#
loop_
_entity_poly.entity_id
_entity_poly.type
_entity_poly.pdbx_seq_one_letter_code
_entity_poly.pdbx_strand_id
1 'polypeptide(L)'
;EYRSIAPMLNSMGFNCLAVDQRSGDQVNNVINETHKIALTEQLPTEYLDAIPDMEAAYLYIKYSIKPEKIILWGSSYSAAILFYMASVHHKNLDAILCFAPGNYFKINNKELKTFAAKITCPVFVTSAKSEYKNWKDIYEAVKSEKSSFLPETEGKHGSKALWNNNPSHQAYWAAVSKFLKSI
;
A
#
# COMPACT_ATOMS: atom_id res chain seq x y z
N GLU A 1 5.83 8.97 6.07
CA GLU A 1 5.88 7.57 6.55
C GLU A 1 7.07 6.83 5.96
N TYR A 2 7.45 7.07 4.70
CA TYR A 2 8.42 6.28 3.93
C TYR A 2 9.87 6.75 3.99
N ARG A 3 10.20 7.81 4.73
CA ARG A 3 11.56 8.41 4.79
C ARG A 3 12.66 7.40 5.18
N SER A 4 12.38 6.46 6.08
CA SER A 4 13.31 5.41 6.46
C SER A 4 13.14 4.11 5.65
N ILE A 5 12.00 3.92 4.99
CA ILE A 5 11.68 2.72 4.23
C ILE A 5 12.30 2.78 2.83
N ALA A 6 12.18 3.91 2.12
CA ALA A 6 12.67 4.06 0.77
C ALA A 6 14.21 3.80 0.66
N PRO A 7 15.09 4.32 1.55
CA PRO A 7 16.52 3.99 1.48
C PRO A 7 16.82 2.49 1.62
N MET A 8 16.04 1.77 2.44
CA MET A 8 16.18 0.32 2.57
C MET A 8 15.80 -0.40 1.27
N LEU A 9 14.70 0.00 0.63
CA LEU A 9 14.30 -0.52 -0.68
C LEU A 9 15.32 -0.17 -1.76
N ASN A 10 15.88 1.04 -1.75
CA ASN A 10 16.96 1.42 -2.67
C ASN A 10 18.18 0.52 -2.51
N SER A 11 18.57 0.18 -1.28
CA SER A 11 19.69 -0.76 -1.03
C SER A 11 19.42 -2.18 -1.54
N MET A 12 18.15 -2.53 -1.76
CA MET A 12 17.72 -3.79 -2.34
C MET A 12 17.58 -3.73 -3.88
N GLY A 13 17.90 -2.59 -4.50
CA GLY A 13 17.87 -2.38 -5.96
C GLY A 13 16.55 -1.81 -6.50
N PHE A 14 15.62 -1.37 -5.65
CA PHE A 14 14.37 -0.74 -6.07
C PHE A 14 14.49 0.78 -6.12
N ASN A 15 13.93 1.42 -7.14
CA ASN A 15 13.65 2.83 -7.14
C ASN A 15 12.29 3.10 -6.47
N CYS A 16 12.16 4.20 -5.73
CA CYS A 16 10.95 4.51 -4.97
C CYS A 16 10.38 5.87 -5.37
N LEU A 17 9.09 5.92 -5.65
CA LEU A 17 8.30 7.13 -5.72
C LEU A 17 7.33 7.16 -4.54
N ALA A 18 7.55 8.05 -3.59
CA ALA A 18 6.61 8.31 -2.50
C ALA A 18 5.70 9.47 -2.87
N VAL A 19 4.40 9.30 -2.67
CA VAL A 19 3.37 10.24 -3.10
C VAL A 19 2.58 10.73 -1.89
N ASP A 20 2.48 12.04 -1.74
CA ASP A 20 1.52 12.67 -0.83
C ASP A 20 0.15 12.71 -1.51
N GLN A 21 -0.84 12.12 -0.85
CA GLN A 21 -2.21 12.04 -1.35
C GLN A 21 -3.04 13.16 -0.71
N ARG A 22 -4.08 13.63 -1.40
CA ARG A 22 -4.98 14.67 -0.86
C ARG A 22 -5.74 14.26 0.40
N SER A 23 -5.96 12.96 0.58
CA SER A 23 -6.60 12.38 1.76
C SER A 23 -5.55 12.00 2.80
N GLY A 24 -4.83 12.83 3.32
CA GLY A 24 -3.83 12.55 4.33
C GLY A 24 -3.49 13.82 5.07
N ASP A 25 -3.14 13.72 6.31
CA ASP A 25 -2.64 14.83 7.08
C ASP A 25 -1.11 14.74 7.19
N GLN A 26 -0.52 15.62 7.94
CA GLN A 26 0.92 15.62 8.22
C GLN A 26 1.36 14.35 8.97
N VAL A 27 2.53 13.83 8.64
CA VAL A 27 3.18 12.73 9.34
C VAL A 27 4.60 13.16 9.74
N ASN A 28 4.99 12.93 10.99
CA ASN A 28 6.31 13.30 11.52
C ASN A 28 6.66 14.80 11.33
N ASN A 29 5.70 15.69 11.55
CA ASN A 29 5.82 17.13 11.35
C ASN A 29 6.19 17.56 9.91
N VAL A 30 5.95 16.71 8.93
CA VAL A 30 6.06 17.05 7.51
C VAL A 30 4.69 17.37 6.98
N ILE A 31 4.53 18.58 6.44
CA ILE A 31 3.27 19.04 5.86
C ILE A 31 3.01 18.24 4.57
N ASN A 32 1.78 17.74 4.43
CA ASN A 32 1.29 17.18 3.19
C ASN A 32 0.81 18.34 2.29
N GLU A 33 1.64 18.76 1.35
CA GLU A 33 1.32 19.88 0.47
C GLU A 33 0.15 19.56 -0.47
N THR A 34 -0.01 18.32 -0.92
CA THR A 34 -1.15 17.91 -1.75
C THR A 34 -2.46 18.06 -0.98
N HIS A 35 -2.51 17.64 0.28
CA HIS A 35 -3.68 17.83 1.14
C HIS A 35 -3.97 19.32 1.36
N LYS A 36 -2.95 20.11 1.68
CA LYS A 36 -3.08 21.55 1.91
C LYS A 36 -3.61 22.28 0.67
N ILE A 37 -3.11 21.94 -0.52
CA ILE A 37 -3.61 22.51 -1.78
C ILE A 37 -5.07 22.10 -1.99
N ALA A 38 -5.42 20.83 -1.79
CA ALA A 38 -6.79 20.34 -1.94
C ALA A 38 -7.76 21.11 -1.01
N LEU A 39 -7.38 21.35 0.25
CA LEU A 39 -8.19 22.16 1.18
C LEU A 39 -8.33 23.62 0.70
N THR A 40 -7.26 24.23 0.20
CA THR A 40 -7.28 25.61 -0.31
C THR A 40 -8.20 25.74 -1.52
N GLU A 41 -8.22 24.74 -2.37
CA GLU A 41 -9.05 24.68 -3.57
C GLU A 41 -10.46 24.09 -3.31
N GLN A 42 -10.80 23.83 -2.05
CA GLN A 42 -12.08 23.25 -1.62
C GLN A 42 -12.40 21.90 -2.31
N LEU A 43 -11.36 21.13 -2.61
CA LEU A 43 -11.50 19.78 -3.15
C LEU A 43 -11.76 18.77 -2.01
N PRO A 44 -12.49 17.69 -2.29
CA PRO A 44 -12.73 16.65 -1.29
C PRO A 44 -11.43 15.92 -0.92
N THR A 45 -11.30 15.54 0.35
CA THR A 45 -10.08 14.94 0.94
C THR A 45 -10.35 13.66 1.73
N GLU A 46 -11.47 12.99 1.47
CA GLU A 46 -11.79 11.69 2.05
C GLU A 46 -10.90 10.58 1.47
N TYR A 47 -10.93 9.40 2.07
CA TYR A 47 -10.07 8.28 1.66
C TYR A 47 -10.17 7.93 0.18
N LEU A 48 -11.37 7.92 -0.39
CA LEU A 48 -11.58 7.57 -1.79
C LEU A 48 -11.13 8.68 -2.76
N ASP A 49 -11.01 9.91 -2.28
CA ASP A 49 -10.51 11.02 -3.08
C ASP A 49 -9.01 10.92 -3.37
N ALA A 50 -8.29 10.02 -2.68
CA ALA A 50 -6.91 9.68 -3.00
C ALA A 50 -6.76 8.81 -4.27
N ILE A 51 -7.83 8.19 -4.77
CA ILE A 51 -7.75 7.32 -5.95
C ILE A 51 -7.15 8.05 -7.16
N PRO A 52 -7.60 9.26 -7.55
CA PRO A 52 -6.99 9.99 -8.65
C PRO A 52 -5.51 10.31 -8.46
N ASP A 53 -5.07 10.59 -7.22
CA ASP A 53 -3.67 10.87 -6.93
C ASP A 53 -2.80 9.62 -7.10
N MET A 54 -3.27 8.48 -6.63
CA MET A 54 -2.61 7.18 -6.80
C MET A 54 -2.58 6.75 -8.28
N GLU A 55 -3.67 6.96 -9.02
CA GLU A 55 -3.74 6.72 -10.47
C GLU A 55 -2.75 7.61 -11.23
N ALA A 56 -2.69 8.90 -10.92
CA ALA A 56 -1.74 9.83 -11.55
C ALA A 56 -0.28 9.39 -11.31
N ALA A 57 0.05 8.98 -10.10
CA ALA A 57 1.38 8.45 -9.77
C ALA A 57 1.70 7.17 -10.56
N TYR A 58 0.74 6.24 -10.64
CA TYR A 58 0.89 5.02 -11.43
C TYR A 58 1.09 5.32 -12.92
N LEU A 59 0.28 6.22 -13.49
CA LEU A 59 0.40 6.61 -14.90
C LEU A 59 1.73 7.30 -15.19
N TYR A 60 2.22 8.15 -14.27
CA TYR A 60 3.53 8.77 -14.38
C TYR A 60 4.65 7.72 -14.41
N ILE A 61 4.64 6.76 -13.49
CA ILE A 61 5.60 5.66 -13.49
C ILE A 61 5.54 4.89 -14.81
N LYS A 62 4.34 4.49 -15.23
CA LYS A 62 4.13 3.66 -16.41
C LYS A 62 4.56 4.34 -17.72
N TYR A 63 4.23 5.61 -17.92
CA TYR A 63 4.40 6.28 -19.19
C TYR A 63 5.62 7.21 -19.27
N SER A 64 6.05 7.78 -18.13
CA SER A 64 7.19 8.71 -18.10
C SER A 64 8.48 8.01 -17.68
N ILE A 65 8.44 7.20 -16.62
CA ILE A 65 9.63 6.49 -16.12
C ILE A 65 9.86 5.19 -16.91
N LYS A 66 8.79 4.44 -17.23
CA LYS A 66 8.82 3.20 -18.00
C LYS A 66 9.77 2.14 -17.41
N PRO A 67 9.62 1.78 -16.13
CA PRO A 67 10.47 0.79 -15.51
C PRO A 67 10.18 -0.62 -16.07
N GLU A 68 11.09 -1.55 -15.83
CA GLU A 68 10.89 -2.96 -16.15
C GLU A 68 9.78 -3.61 -15.31
N LYS A 69 9.71 -3.25 -14.02
CA LYS A 69 8.70 -3.76 -13.09
C LYS A 69 8.02 -2.61 -12.33
N ILE A 70 6.73 -2.76 -12.06
CA ILE A 70 5.93 -1.83 -11.25
C ILE A 70 5.34 -2.58 -10.07
N ILE A 71 5.72 -2.14 -8.87
CA ILE A 71 5.21 -2.66 -7.60
C ILE A 71 4.48 -1.53 -6.89
N LEU A 72 3.23 -1.76 -6.48
CA LEU A 72 2.51 -0.79 -5.67
C LEU A 72 2.61 -1.14 -4.18
N TRP A 73 2.81 -0.10 -3.38
CA TRP A 73 2.93 -0.21 -1.92
C TRP A 73 1.96 0.74 -1.25
N GLY A 74 1.11 0.23 -0.37
CA GLY A 74 0.13 1.03 0.37
C GLY A 74 0.14 0.75 1.86
N SER A 75 -0.28 1.76 2.63
CA SER A 75 -0.41 1.72 4.08
C SER A 75 -1.82 2.16 4.49
N SER A 76 -2.50 1.39 5.35
CA SER A 76 -3.84 1.70 5.85
C SER A 76 -4.88 1.79 4.71
N TYR A 77 -5.64 2.88 4.62
CA TYR A 77 -6.64 3.06 3.57
C TYR A 77 -6.06 3.00 2.16
N SER A 78 -4.83 3.49 1.94
CA SER A 78 -4.19 3.37 0.63
C SER A 78 -3.83 1.92 0.29
N ALA A 79 -3.50 1.08 1.29
CA ALA A 79 -3.36 -0.36 1.07
C ALA A 79 -4.69 -1.01 0.65
N ALA A 80 -5.82 -0.53 1.18
CA ALA A 80 -7.14 -0.99 0.76
C ALA A 80 -7.46 -0.58 -0.69
N ILE A 81 -7.11 0.65 -1.10
CA ILE A 81 -7.27 1.13 -2.48
C ILE A 81 -6.43 0.31 -3.47
N LEU A 82 -5.26 -0.23 -3.06
CA LEU A 82 -4.44 -1.05 -3.95
C LEU A 82 -5.16 -2.29 -4.49
N PHE A 83 -6.09 -2.89 -3.73
CA PHE A 83 -6.88 -4.01 -4.24
C PHE A 83 -7.75 -3.60 -5.43
N TYR A 84 -8.30 -2.38 -5.39
CA TYR A 84 -9.03 -1.80 -6.53
C TYR A 84 -8.08 -1.55 -7.71
N MET A 85 -7.00 -0.81 -7.50
CA MET A 85 -6.03 -0.48 -8.55
C MET A 85 -5.45 -1.73 -9.21
N ALA A 86 -5.05 -2.73 -8.43
CA ALA A 86 -4.52 -3.98 -8.95
C ALA A 86 -5.57 -4.77 -9.75
N SER A 87 -6.85 -4.67 -9.41
CA SER A 87 -7.91 -5.29 -10.19
C SER A 87 -8.17 -4.61 -11.54
N VAL A 88 -7.88 -3.31 -11.65
CA VAL A 88 -8.03 -2.51 -12.88
C VAL A 88 -6.79 -2.61 -13.76
N HIS A 89 -5.60 -2.56 -13.16
CA HIS A 89 -4.31 -2.53 -13.85
C HIS A 89 -3.60 -3.89 -13.91
N HIS A 90 -4.32 -4.98 -13.72
CA HIS A 90 -3.81 -6.34 -13.53
C HIS A 90 -2.75 -6.81 -14.55
N LYS A 91 -2.74 -6.27 -15.78
CA LYS A 91 -1.78 -6.65 -16.84
C LYS A 91 -0.44 -5.89 -16.77
N ASN A 92 -0.33 -4.89 -15.89
CA ASN A 92 0.81 -3.97 -15.88
C ASN A 92 1.38 -3.78 -14.47
N LEU A 93 1.05 -4.68 -13.55
CA LEU A 93 1.57 -4.67 -12.19
C LEU A 93 2.24 -6.01 -11.90
N ASP A 94 3.44 -5.93 -11.34
CA ASP A 94 4.23 -7.11 -10.98
C ASP A 94 3.94 -7.59 -9.56
N ALA A 95 3.55 -6.70 -8.66
CA ALA A 95 3.07 -7.06 -7.31
C ALA A 95 2.38 -5.89 -6.60
N ILE A 96 1.67 -6.21 -5.51
CA ILE A 96 1.23 -5.22 -4.52
C ILE A 96 1.64 -5.64 -3.10
N LEU A 97 2.04 -4.66 -2.28
CA LEU A 97 2.29 -4.82 -0.85
C LEU A 97 1.32 -3.96 -0.06
N CYS A 98 0.52 -4.59 0.79
CA CYS A 98 -0.56 -3.98 1.53
C CYS A 98 -0.30 -4.06 3.04
N PHE A 99 -0.02 -2.91 3.66
CA PHE A 99 0.23 -2.79 5.09
C PHE A 99 -1.02 -2.29 5.82
N ALA A 100 -1.58 -3.11 6.69
CA ALA A 100 -2.81 -2.84 7.45
C ALA A 100 -4.01 -2.42 6.57
N PRO A 101 -4.32 -3.15 5.48
CA PRO A 101 -5.56 -2.87 4.76
C PRO A 101 -6.77 -3.23 5.62
N GLY A 102 -7.94 -2.71 5.26
CA GLY A 102 -9.19 -3.03 5.94
C GLY A 102 -10.41 -2.62 5.12
N ASN A 103 -11.59 -3.07 5.55
CA ASN A 103 -12.87 -2.72 4.92
C ASN A 103 -13.32 -1.31 5.33
N TYR A 104 -12.51 -0.29 5.05
CA TYR A 104 -12.77 1.10 5.44
C TYR A 104 -13.90 1.74 4.63
N PHE A 105 -14.15 1.26 3.42
CA PHE A 105 -15.10 1.83 2.45
C PHE A 105 -15.51 0.80 1.41
N LYS A 106 -16.53 1.15 0.63
CA LYS A 106 -16.90 0.46 -0.61
C LYS A 106 -16.52 1.33 -1.81
N ILE A 107 -16.02 0.73 -2.88
CA ILE A 107 -15.73 1.42 -4.14
C ILE A 107 -16.82 1.03 -5.14
N ASN A 108 -17.55 2.00 -5.70
CA ASN A 108 -18.68 1.77 -6.60
C ASN A 108 -19.69 0.76 -6.01
N ASN A 109 -20.03 0.91 -4.74
CA ASN A 109 -20.91 0.04 -3.94
C ASN A 109 -20.44 -1.43 -3.81
N LYS A 110 -19.18 -1.73 -4.16
CA LYS A 110 -18.59 -3.07 -4.04
C LYS A 110 -17.61 -3.14 -2.87
N GLU A 111 -17.62 -4.28 -2.18
CA GLU A 111 -16.65 -4.58 -1.14
C GLU A 111 -15.27 -4.89 -1.74
N LEU A 112 -14.20 -4.63 -0.98
CA LEU A 112 -12.81 -4.80 -1.43
C LEU A 112 -12.50 -6.24 -1.87
N LYS A 113 -13.10 -7.25 -1.22
CA LYS A 113 -12.95 -8.66 -1.63
C LYS A 113 -13.39 -8.93 -3.08
N THR A 114 -14.32 -8.14 -3.62
CA THR A 114 -14.76 -8.26 -5.02
C THR A 114 -13.64 -7.87 -5.99
N PHE A 115 -12.81 -6.89 -5.62
CA PHE A 115 -11.65 -6.48 -6.39
C PHE A 115 -10.48 -7.44 -6.16
N ALA A 116 -10.24 -7.85 -4.91
CA ALA A 116 -9.21 -8.81 -4.55
C ALA A 116 -9.30 -10.12 -5.36
N ALA A 117 -10.52 -10.62 -5.60
CA ALA A 117 -10.77 -11.82 -6.39
C ALA A 117 -10.39 -11.71 -7.87
N LYS A 118 -10.09 -10.52 -8.38
CA LYS A 118 -9.73 -10.25 -9.78
C LYS A 118 -8.23 -9.97 -9.98
N ILE A 119 -7.47 -9.87 -8.90
CA ILE A 119 -6.03 -9.58 -8.96
C ILE A 119 -5.30 -10.80 -9.55
N THR A 120 -4.36 -10.54 -10.45
CA THR A 120 -3.54 -11.57 -11.10
C THR A 120 -2.06 -11.50 -10.73
N CYS A 121 -1.59 -10.36 -10.23
CA CYS A 121 -0.22 -10.22 -9.74
C CYS A 121 -0.08 -10.76 -8.30
N PRO A 122 1.13 -11.10 -7.84
CA PRO A 122 1.42 -11.47 -6.47
C PRO A 122 1.00 -10.40 -5.45
N VAL A 123 0.48 -10.85 -4.30
CA VAL A 123 -0.03 -9.99 -3.23
C VAL A 123 0.65 -10.32 -1.91
N PHE A 124 1.22 -9.31 -1.25
CA PHE A 124 1.69 -9.41 0.13
C PHE A 124 0.80 -8.59 1.06
N VAL A 125 0.39 -9.17 2.20
CA VAL A 125 -0.39 -8.46 3.22
C VAL A 125 0.24 -8.63 4.59
N THR A 126 0.32 -7.54 5.33
CA THR A 126 0.77 -7.54 6.73
C THR A 126 0.09 -6.43 7.53
N SER A 127 0.10 -6.55 8.84
CA SER A 127 -0.48 -5.54 9.76
C SER A 127 0.00 -5.76 11.19
N ALA A 128 -0.46 -4.93 12.13
CA ALA A 128 -0.45 -5.30 13.55
C ALA A 128 -1.29 -6.57 13.77
N LYS A 129 -0.97 -7.32 14.81
CA LYS A 129 -1.59 -8.64 15.07
C LYS A 129 -3.10 -8.54 15.28
N SER A 130 -3.54 -7.55 16.04
CA SER A 130 -4.97 -7.31 16.33
C SER A 130 -5.79 -6.93 15.10
N GLU A 131 -5.15 -6.46 14.02
CA GLU A 131 -5.80 -5.99 12.79
C GLU A 131 -6.06 -7.12 11.77
N TYR A 132 -5.58 -8.33 12.02
CA TYR A 132 -5.76 -9.47 11.11
C TYR A 132 -7.22 -9.66 10.65
N LYS A 133 -8.16 -9.53 11.57
CA LYS A 133 -9.60 -9.66 11.29
C LYS A 133 -10.14 -8.63 10.30
N ASN A 134 -9.48 -7.48 10.15
CA ASN A 134 -9.93 -6.39 9.28
C ASN A 134 -9.66 -6.66 7.79
N TRP A 135 -8.71 -7.56 7.49
CA TRP A 135 -8.28 -7.83 6.12
C TRP A 135 -8.31 -9.32 5.72
N LYS A 136 -8.57 -10.23 6.67
CA LYS A 136 -8.59 -11.67 6.41
C LYS A 136 -9.46 -12.02 5.19
N ASP A 137 -10.70 -11.55 5.15
CA ASP A 137 -11.65 -11.86 4.09
C ASP A 137 -11.20 -11.31 2.72
N ILE A 138 -10.55 -10.13 2.72
CA ILE A 138 -9.98 -9.54 1.51
C ILE A 138 -8.83 -10.41 1.00
N TYR A 139 -7.94 -10.83 1.89
CA TYR A 139 -6.79 -11.68 1.56
C TYR A 139 -7.24 -13.07 1.07
N GLU A 140 -8.22 -13.68 1.72
CA GLU A 140 -8.77 -14.98 1.32
C GLU A 140 -9.37 -14.94 -0.08
N ALA A 141 -9.97 -13.81 -0.48
CA ALA A 141 -10.54 -13.61 -1.81
C ALA A 141 -9.50 -13.51 -2.95
N VAL A 142 -8.24 -13.18 -2.65
CA VAL A 142 -7.15 -13.15 -3.66
C VAL A 142 -6.90 -14.55 -4.18
N LYS A 143 -6.93 -14.70 -5.52
CA LYS A 143 -6.73 -15.98 -6.22
C LYS A 143 -5.33 -16.16 -6.81
N SER A 144 -4.60 -15.06 -7.01
CA SER A 144 -3.21 -15.08 -7.46
C SER A 144 -2.28 -15.54 -6.33
N GLU A 145 -0.99 -15.66 -6.63
CA GLU A 145 0.02 -15.90 -5.61
C GLU A 145 -0.08 -14.88 -4.49
N LYS A 146 -0.09 -15.35 -3.26
CA LYS A 146 -0.24 -14.48 -2.09
C LYS A 146 0.55 -14.98 -0.91
N SER A 147 1.06 -14.05 -0.14
CA SER A 147 1.69 -14.32 1.15
C SER A 147 1.29 -13.28 2.18
N SER A 148 1.39 -13.63 3.43
CA SER A 148 1.10 -12.70 4.53
C SER A 148 2.09 -12.91 5.68
N PHE A 149 2.22 -11.88 6.49
CA PHE A 149 3.00 -11.93 7.71
C PHE A 149 2.24 -11.27 8.85
N LEU A 150 2.27 -11.90 10.02
CA LEU A 150 1.81 -11.32 11.28
C LEU A 150 2.94 -11.48 12.31
N PRO A 151 3.24 -10.44 13.09
CA PRO A 151 4.29 -10.52 14.11
C PRO A 151 3.85 -11.42 15.29
N GLU A 152 4.80 -11.97 16.01
CA GLU A 152 4.53 -12.68 17.27
C GLU A 152 3.99 -11.75 18.37
N THR A 153 4.51 -10.53 18.42
CA THR A 153 4.03 -9.42 19.27
C THR A 153 2.89 -8.67 18.61
N GLU A 154 2.40 -7.57 19.21
CA GLU A 154 1.33 -6.77 18.59
C GLU A 154 1.77 -6.13 17.27
N GLY A 155 3.00 -5.66 17.17
CA GLY A 155 3.48 -4.93 15.99
C GLY A 155 2.95 -3.49 15.92
N LYS A 156 2.93 -2.91 14.71
CA LYS A 156 2.41 -1.55 14.48
C LYS A 156 1.54 -1.47 13.22
N HIS A 157 0.59 -0.54 13.25
CA HIS A 157 -0.29 -0.23 12.14
C HIS A 157 0.46 0.32 10.92
N GLY A 158 0.11 -0.16 9.73
CA GLY A 158 0.60 0.34 8.46
C GLY A 158 2.10 0.12 8.26
N SER A 159 2.69 0.85 7.33
CA SER A 159 4.13 0.73 7.01
C SER A 159 5.04 1.20 8.15
N LYS A 160 4.50 1.85 9.20
CA LYS A 160 5.22 2.14 10.45
C LYS A 160 5.71 0.86 11.15
N ALA A 161 5.15 -0.29 10.80
CA ALA A 161 5.64 -1.60 11.24
C ALA A 161 7.13 -1.84 10.91
N LEU A 162 7.64 -1.20 9.87
CA LEU A 162 9.04 -1.29 9.41
C LEU A 162 9.99 -0.28 10.07
N TRP A 163 9.49 0.64 10.88
CA TRP A 163 10.35 1.63 11.54
C TRP A 163 11.17 1.02 12.67
N ASN A 164 12.40 1.47 12.84
CA ASN A 164 13.35 0.96 13.83
C ASN A 164 12.83 1.04 15.29
N ASN A 165 11.86 1.92 15.57
CA ASN A 165 11.22 2.00 16.88
C ASN A 165 10.11 0.96 17.11
N ASN A 166 9.88 0.06 16.17
CA ASN A 166 9.04 -1.12 16.35
C ASN A 166 9.92 -2.32 16.69
N PRO A 167 9.75 -2.97 17.86
CA PRO A 167 10.57 -4.12 18.23
C PRO A 167 10.55 -5.26 17.20
N SER A 168 9.45 -5.42 16.49
CA SER A 168 9.28 -6.48 15.48
C SER A 168 9.73 -6.06 14.07
N HIS A 169 10.32 -4.87 13.86
CA HIS A 169 10.62 -4.33 12.52
C HIS A 169 11.49 -5.26 11.67
N GLN A 170 12.44 -5.96 12.29
CA GLN A 170 13.31 -6.90 11.56
C GLN A 170 12.54 -8.10 10.99
N ALA A 171 11.54 -8.62 11.73
CA ALA A 171 10.70 -9.70 11.24
C ALA A 171 9.80 -9.26 10.07
N TYR A 172 9.26 -8.04 10.13
CA TYR A 172 8.55 -7.44 8.99
C TYR A 172 9.45 -7.28 7.77
N TRP A 173 10.68 -6.75 7.95
CA TRP A 173 11.65 -6.61 6.87
C TRP A 173 12.06 -7.96 6.27
N ALA A 174 12.23 -8.99 7.09
CA ALA A 174 12.54 -10.34 6.61
C ALA A 174 11.42 -10.88 5.72
N ALA A 175 10.15 -10.71 6.13
CA ALA A 175 8.99 -11.13 5.35
C ALA A 175 8.86 -10.35 4.04
N VAL A 176 9.00 -9.02 4.07
CA VAL A 176 8.99 -8.15 2.89
C VAL A 176 10.11 -8.53 1.92
N SER A 177 11.33 -8.69 2.43
CA SER A 177 12.50 -9.06 1.60
C SER A 177 12.33 -10.43 0.95
N LYS A 178 11.73 -11.40 1.66
CA LYS A 178 11.41 -12.71 1.10
C LYS A 178 10.41 -12.59 -0.05
N PHE A 179 9.35 -11.81 0.12
CA PHE A 179 8.36 -11.57 -0.93
C PHE A 179 8.96 -10.86 -2.14
N LEU A 180 9.70 -9.76 -1.93
CA LEU A 180 10.31 -8.99 -3.02
C LEU A 180 11.36 -9.79 -3.83
N LYS A 181 11.97 -10.81 -3.24
CA LYS A 181 12.89 -11.73 -3.94
C LYS A 181 12.18 -12.80 -4.75
N SER A 182 10.88 -13.01 -4.54
CA SER A 182 10.11 -14.04 -5.25
C SER A 182 9.40 -13.51 -6.51
N ILE A 183 9.45 -12.20 -6.78
CA ILE A 183 8.79 -11.52 -7.90
C ILE A 183 9.72 -10.99 -8.97
#